data_865681fb1199e8a038f7ce65d18c253d
#
_entry.id   865681fb1199e8a038f7ce65d18c253d
#
_cell.length_a   1.000
_cell.length_b   1.000
_cell.length_c   1.000
_cell.angle_alpha   90.00
_cell.angle_beta   90.00
_cell.angle_gamma   90.00
#
_symmetry.space_group_name_H-M   'P 1'
#
loop_
_entity.id
_entity.type
_entity.pdbx_description
1 polymer ?
#
loop_
_entity_poly.entity_id
_entity_poly.type
_entity_poly.pdbx_seq_one_letter_code
_entity_poly.pdbx_strand_id
1 'polypeptide(L)'
;MENVPSSKNVNIASYDDSIKFNFSVPLLSGIQTSLNSDFVYDNIIKRKIDNSKFIDPNSFLNSLTNKNEISFYSKLNLIRLGFKVKNSYIDLSVDEKINFDLSTDKGLFEFLVFGNKEYKNNDKIGEFSSDFLHYREFSVAFIKKLNIYKTNG
;
A
#
# COMPACT_ATOMS: atom_id res chain seq x y z
N MET A 1 -20.91 0.51 8.76
CA MET A 1 -19.83 1.26 8.05
C MET A 1 -19.91 1.14 6.51
N GLU A 2 -21.03 0.69 5.97
CA GLU A 2 -21.20 0.39 4.52
C GLU A 2 -21.44 1.63 3.63
N ASN A 3 -21.78 2.76 4.21
CA ASN A 3 -22.17 3.96 3.46
C ASN A 3 -21.09 5.03 3.30
N VAL A 4 -19.85 4.72 3.64
CA VAL A 4 -18.74 5.66 3.45
C VAL A 4 -18.23 5.55 2.01
N PRO A 5 -18.07 6.65 1.26
CA PRO A 5 -17.57 6.63 -0.12
C PRO A 5 -16.25 5.85 -0.29
N SER A 6 -15.41 5.84 0.75
CA SER A 6 -14.15 5.08 0.77
C SER A 6 -14.33 3.56 0.80
N SER A 7 -15.48 3.03 1.26
CA SER A 7 -15.74 1.58 1.25
C SER A 7 -15.80 1.00 -0.16
N LYS A 8 -16.19 1.81 -1.14
CA LYS A 8 -16.25 1.44 -2.55
C LYS A 8 -14.87 1.28 -3.19
N ASN A 9 -13.82 1.86 -2.60
CA ASN A 9 -12.44 1.64 -3.04
C ASN A 9 -11.99 0.20 -2.78
N VAL A 10 -12.61 -0.46 -1.80
CA VAL A 10 -12.31 -1.85 -1.41
C VAL A 10 -13.23 -2.83 -2.14
N ASN A 11 -14.50 -2.48 -2.32
CA ASN A 11 -15.47 -3.35 -2.97
C ASN A 11 -16.51 -2.55 -3.76
N ILE A 12 -16.37 -2.52 -5.07
CA ILE A 12 -17.30 -1.86 -6.00
C ILE A 12 -18.70 -2.48 -5.93
N ALA A 13 -18.82 -3.77 -5.57
CA ALA A 13 -20.09 -4.47 -5.46
C ALA A 13 -20.91 -4.08 -4.22
N SER A 14 -20.32 -3.38 -3.23
CA SER A 14 -21.04 -2.83 -2.08
C SER A 14 -21.82 -1.57 -2.46
N TYR A 15 -22.67 -1.68 -3.47
CA TYR A 15 -23.51 -0.60 -3.97
C TYR A 15 -24.82 -0.52 -3.17
N ASP A 16 -25.10 0.67 -2.63
CA ASP A 16 -26.39 0.96 -2.00
C ASP A 16 -27.38 1.45 -3.06
N ASP A 17 -28.50 0.73 -3.20
CA ASP A 17 -29.52 0.97 -4.21
C ASP A 17 -30.23 2.34 -4.03
N SER A 18 -30.13 2.95 -2.86
CA SER A 18 -30.66 4.28 -2.55
C SER A 18 -29.83 5.42 -3.17
N ILE A 19 -28.56 5.18 -3.51
CA ILE A 19 -27.67 6.21 -4.04
C ILE A 19 -27.89 6.36 -5.54
N LYS A 20 -28.47 7.49 -5.95
CA LYS A 20 -28.67 7.83 -7.36
C LYS A 20 -27.44 8.42 -8.03
N PHE A 21 -26.66 9.19 -7.28
CA PHE A 21 -25.46 9.86 -7.74
C PHE A 21 -24.43 9.91 -6.62
N ASN A 22 -23.17 9.71 -6.98
CA ASN A 22 -22.03 9.85 -6.07
C ASN A 22 -20.94 10.64 -6.77
N PHE A 23 -20.39 11.60 -6.08
CA PHE A 23 -19.25 12.38 -6.53
C PHE A 23 -18.24 12.48 -5.40
N SER A 24 -16.98 12.25 -5.73
CA SER A 24 -15.90 12.45 -4.77
C SER A 24 -14.70 13.13 -5.43
N VAL A 25 -14.03 13.95 -4.64
CA VAL A 25 -12.87 14.74 -5.05
C VAL A 25 -11.63 14.35 -4.23
N PRO A 26 -10.43 14.72 -4.67
CA PRO A 26 -9.20 14.47 -3.94
C PRO A 26 -9.31 14.91 -2.47
N LEU A 27 -8.60 14.21 -1.60
CA LEU A 27 -8.58 14.39 -0.14
C LEU A 27 -9.85 13.96 0.60
N LEU A 28 -11.05 14.16 0.02
CA LEU A 28 -12.31 13.69 0.62
C LEU A 28 -12.55 12.19 0.38
N SER A 29 -11.97 11.65 -0.69
CA SER A 29 -12.07 10.22 -1.05
C SER A 29 -11.07 9.32 -0.32
N GLY A 30 -10.16 9.93 0.42
CA GLY A 30 -9.11 9.26 1.17
C GLY A 30 -7.87 8.90 0.34
N ILE A 31 -6.80 8.66 1.07
CA ILE A 31 -5.54 8.15 0.55
C ILE A 31 -5.37 6.74 1.11
N GLN A 32 -5.08 5.79 0.27
CA GLN A 32 -4.72 4.43 0.67
C GLN A 32 -3.21 4.29 0.54
N THR A 33 -2.54 3.94 1.64
CA THR A 33 -1.10 3.68 1.63
C THR A 33 -0.82 2.34 2.29
N SER A 34 0.16 1.63 1.78
CA SER A 34 0.74 0.46 2.44
C SER A 34 2.26 0.51 2.38
N LEU A 35 2.88 0.10 3.45
CA LEU A 35 4.31 -0.09 3.56
C LEU A 35 4.54 -1.53 4.02
N ASN A 36 5.21 -2.31 3.19
CA ASN A 36 5.64 -3.66 3.53
C ASN A 36 7.16 -3.68 3.63
N SER A 37 7.69 -4.38 4.60
CA SER A 37 9.13 -4.58 4.74
C SER A 37 9.40 -5.91 5.43
N ASP A 38 10.58 -6.48 5.16
CA ASP A 38 11.08 -7.64 5.88
C ASP A 38 11.54 -7.29 7.30
N PHE A 39 11.54 -5.99 7.64
CA PHE A 39 12.00 -5.51 8.95
C PHE A 39 10.89 -5.64 10.00
N VAL A 40 11.22 -6.29 11.10
CA VAL A 40 10.33 -6.36 12.25
C VAL A 40 10.66 -5.22 13.20
N TYR A 41 9.70 -4.31 13.42
CA TYR A 41 9.86 -3.13 14.27
C TYR A 41 10.43 -3.44 15.65
N ASP A 42 9.93 -4.50 16.30
CA ASP A 42 10.35 -4.89 17.66
C ASP A 42 11.80 -5.39 17.71
N ASN A 43 12.35 -5.83 16.59
CA ASN A 43 13.76 -6.22 16.51
C ASN A 43 14.71 -5.03 16.41
N ILE A 44 14.21 -3.90 15.91
CA ILE A 44 15.00 -2.70 15.63
C ILE A 44 15.02 -1.76 16.85
N ILE A 45 13.87 -1.60 17.50
CA ILE A 45 13.69 -0.63 18.58
C ILE A 45 13.76 -1.33 19.93
N LYS A 46 14.76 -0.98 20.72
CA LYS A 46 14.90 -1.41 22.10
C LYS A 46 14.45 -0.32 23.06
N ARG A 47 14.08 -0.73 24.28
CA ARG A 47 13.74 0.19 25.38
C ARG A 47 14.82 0.16 26.43
N LYS A 48 15.21 1.34 26.91
CA LYS A 48 16.05 1.48 28.10
C LYS A 48 15.20 1.35 29.37
N ILE A 49 15.87 1.30 30.51
CA ILE A 49 15.25 1.21 31.85
C ILE A 49 14.34 2.43 32.10
N ASP A 50 14.69 3.59 31.57
CA ASP A 50 13.92 4.84 31.63
C ASP A 50 12.74 4.92 30.65
N ASN A 51 12.39 3.81 29.99
CA ASN A 51 11.39 3.71 28.92
C ASN A 51 11.70 4.50 27.64
N SER A 52 12.86 5.14 27.52
CA SER A 52 13.26 5.75 26.25
C SER A 52 13.53 4.65 25.19
N LYS A 53 13.19 4.98 23.95
CA LYS A 53 13.40 4.08 22.81
C LYS A 53 14.71 4.44 22.12
N PHE A 54 15.45 3.43 21.70
CA PHE A 54 16.64 3.61 20.87
C PHE A 54 16.71 2.52 19.79
N ILE A 55 17.40 2.84 18.71
CA ILE A 55 17.70 1.87 17.66
C ILE A 55 18.98 1.16 18.06
N ASP A 56 18.91 -0.18 18.16
CA ASP A 56 20.09 -1.01 18.36
C ASP A 56 20.61 -1.51 17.00
N PRO A 57 21.75 -0.97 16.52
CA PRO A 57 22.26 -1.31 15.19
C PRO A 57 22.56 -2.81 15.03
N ASN A 58 23.07 -3.46 16.07
CA ASN A 58 23.38 -4.89 16.00
C ASN A 58 22.13 -5.75 15.93
N SER A 59 21.10 -5.44 16.73
CA SER A 59 19.81 -6.14 16.65
C SER A 59 19.14 -5.92 15.29
N PHE A 60 19.24 -4.71 14.73
CA PHE A 60 18.78 -4.42 13.39
C PHE A 60 19.47 -5.30 12.36
N LEU A 61 20.80 -5.29 12.31
CA LEU A 61 21.56 -6.07 11.34
C LEU A 61 21.34 -7.59 11.50
N ASN A 62 21.15 -8.07 12.73
CA ASN A 62 20.85 -9.49 12.97
C ASN A 62 19.44 -9.90 12.53
N SER A 63 18.51 -8.94 12.39
CA SER A 63 17.18 -9.21 11.87
C SER A 63 17.13 -9.25 10.34
N LEU A 64 18.18 -8.77 9.66
CA LEU A 64 18.25 -8.77 8.21
C LEU A 64 18.55 -10.15 7.65
N THR A 65 17.90 -10.46 6.55
CA THR A 65 18.20 -11.61 5.69
C THR A 65 19.26 -11.27 4.65
N ASN A 66 19.67 -12.23 3.85
CA ASN A 66 20.62 -11.97 2.76
C ASN A 66 20.05 -11.00 1.71
N LYS A 67 18.72 -11.04 1.49
CA LYS A 67 18.00 -10.13 0.62
C LYS A 67 16.85 -9.53 1.41
N ASN A 68 16.77 -8.21 1.45
CA ASN A 68 15.75 -7.47 2.21
C ASN A 68 14.97 -6.58 1.26
N GLU A 69 13.65 -6.57 1.43
CA GLU A 69 12.75 -5.83 0.55
C GLU A 69 11.94 -4.80 1.35
N ILE A 70 11.74 -3.65 0.73
CA ILE A 70 10.84 -2.59 1.19
C ILE A 70 9.94 -2.23 0.02
N SER A 71 8.63 -2.35 0.21
CA SER A 71 7.64 -1.98 -0.80
C SER A 71 6.73 -0.90 -0.25
N PHE A 72 6.59 0.18 -0.97
CA PHE A 72 5.66 1.25 -0.69
C PHE A 72 4.63 1.36 -1.81
N TYR A 73 3.37 1.38 -1.44
CA TYR A 73 2.26 1.63 -2.34
C TYR A 73 1.43 2.79 -1.84
N SER A 74 1.06 3.70 -2.75
CA SER A 74 0.10 4.76 -2.47
C SER A 74 -0.91 4.89 -3.61
N LYS A 75 -2.18 5.02 -3.24
CA LYS A 75 -3.28 5.30 -4.15
C LYS A 75 -4.05 6.52 -3.66
N LEU A 76 -4.15 7.52 -4.52
CA LEU A 76 -4.97 8.70 -4.31
C LEU A 76 -6.09 8.72 -5.35
N ASN A 77 -7.34 8.69 -4.91
CA ASN A 77 -8.46 8.90 -5.80
C ASN A 77 -8.57 10.40 -6.13
N LEU A 78 -8.41 10.74 -7.41
CA LEU A 78 -8.48 12.12 -7.88
C LEU A 78 -9.92 12.53 -8.13
N ILE A 79 -10.68 11.71 -8.86
CA ILE A 79 -12.08 11.97 -9.20
C ILE A 79 -12.80 10.64 -9.21
N ARG A 80 -14.00 10.63 -8.66
CA ARG A 80 -14.92 9.52 -8.81
C ARG A 80 -16.32 10.03 -9.06
N LEU A 81 -16.97 9.46 -10.08
CA LEU A 81 -18.33 9.76 -10.48
C LEU A 81 -19.09 8.45 -10.55
N GLY A 82 -20.15 8.36 -9.78
CA GLY A 82 -21.05 7.21 -9.83
C GLY A 82 -22.48 7.64 -10.06
N PHE A 83 -23.18 6.97 -10.96
CA PHE A 83 -24.58 7.29 -11.25
C PHE A 83 -25.40 6.05 -11.58
N LYS A 84 -26.66 6.09 -11.14
CA LYS A 84 -27.62 5.03 -11.38
C LYS A 84 -28.35 5.26 -12.67
N VAL A 85 -28.40 4.23 -13.53
CA VAL A 85 -29.18 4.21 -14.76
C VAL A 85 -30.11 3.00 -14.71
N LYS A 86 -31.39 3.23 -14.44
CA LYS A 86 -32.38 2.15 -14.24
C LYS A 86 -31.91 1.15 -13.14
N ASN A 87 -31.72 -0.10 -13.51
CA ASN A 87 -31.30 -1.19 -12.61
C ASN A 87 -29.77 -1.42 -12.59
N SER A 88 -29.04 -0.48 -13.18
CA SER A 88 -27.58 -0.57 -13.27
C SER A 88 -26.94 0.66 -12.64
N TYR A 89 -25.70 0.51 -12.23
CA TYR A 89 -24.87 1.60 -11.71
C TYR A 89 -23.57 1.65 -12.49
N ILE A 90 -23.18 2.83 -12.92
CA ILE A 90 -21.95 3.09 -13.62
C ILE A 90 -21.05 3.90 -12.68
N ASP A 91 -19.81 3.47 -12.53
CA ASP A 91 -18.81 4.15 -11.72
C ASP A 91 -17.59 4.45 -12.58
N LEU A 92 -17.19 5.70 -12.62
CA LEU A 92 -16.02 6.19 -13.33
C LEU A 92 -15.03 6.71 -12.28
N SER A 93 -13.79 6.30 -12.34
CA SER A 93 -12.78 6.83 -11.44
C SER A 93 -11.45 7.12 -12.12
N VAL A 94 -10.74 8.09 -11.55
CA VAL A 94 -9.37 8.43 -11.89
C VAL A 94 -8.55 8.35 -10.62
N ASP A 95 -7.58 7.45 -10.61
CA ASP A 95 -6.71 7.19 -9.49
C ASP A 95 -5.26 7.50 -9.86
N GLU A 96 -4.54 8.15 -8.96
CA GLU A 96 -3.08 8.31 -9.01
C GLU A 96 -2.46 7.22 -8.15
N LYS A 97 -1.50 6.48 -8.72
CA LYS A 97 -0.85 5.35 -8.04
C LYS A 97 0.66 5.49 -8.08
N ILE A 98 1.27 5.24 -6.94
CA ILE A 98 2.72 5.23 -6.77
C ILE A 98 3.09 3.88 -6.17
N ASN A 99 4.01 3.18 -6.84
CA ASN A 99 4.67 1.98 -6.33
C ASN A 99 6.17 2.28 -6.24
N PHE A 100 6.76 1.92 -5.15
CA PHE A 100 8.20 1.96 -4.94
C PHE A 100 8.64 0.66 -4.30
N ASP A 101 9.53 -0.05 -4.95
CA ASP A 101 10.12 -1.27 -4.46
C ASP A 101 11.63 -1.09 -4.36
N LEU A 102 12.17 -1.46 -3.23
CA LEU A 102 13.59 -1.45 -2.92
C LEU A 102 14.01 -2.85 -2.48
N SER A 103 15.01 -3.39 -3.14
CA SER A 103 15.62 -4.67 -2.77
C SER A 103 17.11 -4.47 -2.60
N THR A 104 17.64 -4.92 -1.46
CA THR A 104 19.07 -4.82 -1.18
C THR A 104 19.52 -5.96 -0.29
N ASP A 105 20.80 -6.29 -0.38
CA ASP A 105 21.40 -7.25 0.53
C ASP A 105 21.76 -6.62 1.89
N LYS A 106 22.09 -7.48 2.82
CA LYS A 106 22.50 -7.09 4.18
C LYS A 106 23.75 -6.22 4.18
N GLY A 107 24.66 -6.42 3.22
CA GLY A 107 25.94 -5.73 3.15
C GLY A 107 25.81 -4.22 3.01
N LEU A 108 24.80 -3.72 2.28
CA LEU A 108 24.55 -2.29 2.20
C LEU A 108 24.19 -1.69 3.56
N PHE A 109 23.39 -2.39 4.36
CA PHE A 109 23.03 -1.92 5.70
C PHE A 109 24.20 -1.98 6.67
N GLU A 110 25.04 -3.00 6.59
CA GLU A 110 26.28 -3.08 7.36
C GLU A 110 27.20 -1.90 7.05
N PHE A 111 27.34 -1.57 5.76
CA PHE A 111 28.11 -0.40 5.33
C PHE A 111 27.53 0.93 5.87
N LEU A 112 26.21 1.09 5.83
CA LEU A 112 25.54 2.31 6.33
C LEU A 112 25.67 2.46 7.85
N VAL A 113 25.66 1.35 8.59
CA VAL A 113 25.73 1.35 10.06
C VAL A 113 27.14 1.54 10.57
N PHE A 114 28.10 0.81 10.03
CA PHE A 114 29.49 0.76 10.54
C PHE A 114 30.47 1.59 9.70
N GLY A 115 30.05 2.01 8.51
CA GLY A 115 30.93 2.76 7.61
C GLY A 115 32.06 1.89 7.04
N ASN A 116 33.04 2.55 6.45
CA ASN A 116 34.10 1.90 5.68
C ASN A 116 35.14 1.15 6.54
N LYS A 117 35.14 1.33 7.87
CA LYS A 117 36.19 0.80 8.75
C LYS A 117 36.12 -0.71 8.96
N GLU A 118 34.93 -1.28 8.99
CA GLU A 118 34.71 -2.71 9.21
C GLU A 118 34.58 -3.52 7.92
N TYR A 119 34.43 -2.82 6.79
CA TYR A 119 34.24 -3.41 5.47
C TYR A 119 35.51 -3.94 4.79
N LYS A 120 36.59 -4.06 5.54
CA LYS A 120 37.94 -4.36 4.99
C LYS A 120 38.08 -5.74 4.32
N ASN A 121 37.14 -6.64 4.44
CA ASN A 121 37.28 -8.02 3.95
C ASN A 121 36.12 -8.54 3.05
N ASN A 122 35.14 -7.73 2.75
CA ASN A 122 34.09 -8.15 1.83
C ASN A 122 34.07 -7.24 0.59
N ASP A 123 34.61 -7.74 -0.51
CA ASP A 123 34.73 -7.05 -1.79
C ASP A 123 33.38 -6.80 -2.52
N LYS A 124 32.25 -6.97 -1.87
CA LYS A 124 30.95 -6.81 -2.46
C LYS A 124 30.06 -5.95 -1.56
N ILE A 125 29.97 -4.66 -1.89
CA ILE A 125 28.76 -3.90 -1.63
C ILE A 125 27.70 -4.60 -2.47
N GLY A 126 26.72 -5.20 -1.82
CA GLY A 126 25.82 -6.11 -2.44
C GLY A 126 24.88 -5.52 -3.49
N GLU A 127 24.07 -6.37 -4.03
CA GLU A 127 23.09 -5.99 -5.05
C GLU A 127 22.07 -5.01 -4.46
N PHE A 128 21.89 -3.92 -5.19
CA PHE A 128 20.89 -2.91 -4.92
C PHE A 128 19.99 -2.81 -6.15
N SER A 129 18.71 -2.96 -5.96
CA SER A 129 17.70 -2.76 -7.00
C SER A 129 16.59 -1.85 -6.48
N SER A 130 16.17 -0.89 -7.27
CA SER A 130 15.03 -0.05 -6.95
C SER A 130 14.15 0.13 -8.17
N ASP A 131 12.86 -0.08 -7.98
CA ASP A 131 11.84 0.15 -8.98
C ASP A 131 10.90 1.25 -8.50
N PHE A 132 10.64 2.21 -9.35
CA PHE A 132 9.69 3.28 -9.11
C PHE A 132 8.70 3.36 -10.25
N LEU A 133 7.41 3.23 -9.94
CA LEU A 133 6.33 3.34 -10.90
C LEU A 133 5.30 4.36 -10.40
N HIS A 134 5.07 5.38 -11.22
CA HIS A 134 4.03 6.38 -11.01
C HIS A 134 3.14 6.42 -12.24
N TYR A 135 1.84 6.21 -12.04
CA TYR A 135 0.88 6.18 -13.15
C TYR A 135 -0.51 6.62 -12.73
N ARG A 136 -1.29 6.99 -13.72
CA ARG A 136 -2.69 7.34 -13.56
C ARG A 136 -3.55 6.26 -14.19
N GLU A 137 -4.51 5.77 -13.41
CA GLU A 137 -5.47 4.77 -13.83
C GLU A 137 -6.85 5.39 -14.06
N PHE A 138 -7.42 5.11 -15.21
CA PHE A 138 -8.80 5.43 -15.53
C PHE A 138 -9.61 4.14 -15.46
N SER A 139 -10.64 4.12 -14.62
CA SER A 139 -11.44 2.93 -14.40
C SER A 139 -12.90 3.21 -14.71
N VAL A 140 -13.53 2.23 -15.33
CA VAL A 140 -14.99 2.20 -15.59
C VAL A 140 -15.52 0.90 -15.01
N ALA A 141 -16.49 0.99 -14.10
CA ALA A 141 -17.18 -0.17 -13.56
C ALA A 141 -18.65 -0.11 -13.88
N PHE A 142 -19.21 -1.25 -14.19
CA PHE A 142 -20.64 -1.43 -14.46
C PHE A 142 -21.18 -2.51 -13.52
N ILE A 143 -22.19 -2.13 -12.72
CA ILE A 143 -22.83 -3.00 -11.75
C ILE A 143 -24.28 -3.15 -12.13
N LYS A 144 -24.77 -4.37 -12.29
CA LYS A 144 -26.16 -4.67 -12.60
C LYS A 144 -26.74 -5.57 -11.52
N LYS A 145 -27.91 -5.17 -10.99
CA LYS A 145 -28.65 -6.00 -10.05
C LYS A 145 -29.36 -7.12 -10.82
N LEU A 146 -29.03 -8.36 -10.50
CA LEU A 146 -29.70 -9.53 -11.05
C LEU A 146 -30.78 -10.00 -10.07
N ASN A 147 -32.04 -10.03 -10.51
CA ASN A 147 -33.11 -10.66 -9.77
C ASN A 147 -33.12 -12.17 -10.09
N ILE A 148 -32.56 -12.97 -9.20
CA ILE A 148 -32.61 -14.42 -9.32
C ILE A 148 -33.95 -14.86 -8.72
N TYR A 149 -34.91 -15.20 -9.57
CA TYR A 149 -36.14 -15.87 -9.13
C TYR A 149 -35.77 -17.29 -8.69
N LYS A 150 -35.89 -17.58 -7.40
CA LYS A 150 -35.95 -18.97 -6.93
C LYS A 150 -37.27 -19.55 -7.43
N THR A 151 -37.25 -20.39 -8.45
CA THR A 151 -38.35 -21.31 -8.74
C THR A 151 -38.39 -22.32 -7.61
N ASN A 152 -39.35 -22.19 -6.69
CA ASN A 152 -39.67 -23.24 -5.76
C ASN A 152 -40.28 -24.38 -6.57
N GLY A 153 -39.49 -25.46 -6.80
CA GLY A 153 -40.00 -26.76 -7.25
C GLY A 153 -40.57 -27.52 -6.08
#